data_42b44764a2233c8e0fd908c358d2b5d5
#
_entry.id   42b44764a2233c8e0fd908c358d2b5d5
#
_cell.length_a   1.000
_cell.length_b   1.000
_cell.length_c   1.000
_cell.angle_alpha   90.00
_cell.angle_beta   90.00
_cell.angle_gamma   90.00
#
_symmetry.space_group_name_H-M   'P 1'
#
loop_
_entity.id
_entity.type
_entity.pdbx_description
1 polymer ?
#
loop_
_entity_poly.entity_id
_entity_poly.type
_entity_poly.pdbx_seq_one_letter_code
_entity_poly.pdbx_strand_id
1 'polypeptide(L)'
;MTSLVDGYLAKAPLDPCSKEEIVALIVPHAGYVYSGQIAAHAYRQIRGSKYEVVVLIGPSHSMGFEGASLYDGDYYETPLGRVRINRPWNEALVRQSKAFRFLPQVHEREHSLEVQLPFLQRSLSEFSLVPILMGSNSLSTCKAVAQGLLNQLSGKKALLVASSDLSHYHPSKVARQLDQSAIEAIQAMDASSLISRMEAGSCELCGGGPVATVLLTAKGMGAEHVTILRRGDSSEASGDSSAVVGYLAAAISMGWGAETSVPAKEEEENSLTPRQEHELLATARRAIETYLSQQKVPQPQPADPRLMRPGAAFVTLTQGGELRGCIGYIEAVHPLCQTVTECAIAAAVSDPRFPPLRAFELKEVKLQISVLSPLREIQDVSEIKVGRDGILIEKGGQKGLLLPQVATEYHWDKKTFLEQTCYKAGLPKDAWRQGAKIFIFSAEIFDEKR
;
A
#
# COMPACT_ATOMS: atom_id res chain seq x y z
N MET A 1 -17.70 24.72 -6.28
CA MET A 1 -16.83 23.55 -6.58
C MET A 1 -15.74 23.40 -5.52
N THR A 2 -14.85 24.39 -5.26
CA THR A 2 -13.77 24.29 -4.25
C THR A 2 -14.25 23.80 -2.89
N SER A 3 -15.21 24.51 -2.26
CA SER A 3 -15.73 24.16 -0.93
C SER A 3 -16.37 22.76 -0.88
N LEU A 4 -16.99 22.34 -1.99
CA LEU A 4 -17.62 21.02 -2.11
C LEU A 4 -16.56 19.90 -2.08
N VAL A 5 -15.53 20.01 -2.96
CA VAL A 5 -14.46 19.01 -3.05
C VAL A 5 -13.63 18.98 -1.76
N ASP A 6 -13.27 20.17 -1.22
CA ASP A 6 -12.56 20.25 0.06
C ASP A 6 -13.34 19.67 1.21
N GLY A 7 -14.69 19.82 1.21
CA GLY A 7 -15.58 19.23 2.20
C GLY A 7 -15.58 17.70 2.14
N TYR A 8 -15.56 17.10 0.94
CA TYR A 8 -15.42 15.65 0.77
C TYR A 8 -14.04 15.15 1.23
N LEU A 9 -12.98 15.82 0.79
CA LEU A 9 -11.59 15.46 1.18
C LEU A 9 -11.35 15.56 2.69
N ALA A 10 -11.95 16.54 3.36
CA ALA A 10 -11.81 16.72 4.81
C ALA A 10 -12.49 15.62 5.61
N LYS A 11 -13.59 15.05 5.10
CA LYS A 11 -14.33 13.95 5.74
C LYS A 11 -13.70 12.57 5.48
N ALA A 12 -12.88 12.44 4.44
CA ALA A 12 -12.22 11.18 4.13
C ALA A 12 -11.03 10.96 5.09
N PRO A 13 -10.93 9.79 5.75
CA PRO A 13 -9.79 9.48 6.63
C PRO A 13 -8.51 9.29 5.82
N LEU A 14 -7.36 9.44 6.50
CA LEU A 14 -6.10 8.93 5.99
C LEU A 14 -6.00 7.45 6.31
N ASP A 15 -5.65 6.66 5.32
CA ASP A 15 -5.37 5.24 5.45
C ASP A 15 -3.85 5.02 5.57
N PRO A 16 -3.36 3.97 6.23
CA PRO A 16 -1.94 3.63 6.27
C PRO A 16 -1.26 3.57 4.89
N CYS A 17 -1.98 3.15 3.83
CA CYS A 17 -1.45 3.16 2.46
C CYS A 17 -1.03 4.55 1.95
N SER A 18 -1.48 5.64 2.58
CA SER A 18 -1.02 6.99 2.23
C SER A 18 0.47 7.23 2.50
N LYS A 19 1.11 6.34 3.25
CA LYS A 19 2.56 6.34 3.52
C LYS A 19 3.35 5.49 2.52
N GLU A 20 2.66 4.71 1.70
CA GLU A 20 3.25 3.91 0.63
C GLU A 20 3.41 4.76 -0.64
N GLU A 21 4.23 4.30 -1.57
CA GLU A 21 4.27 4.90 -2.89
C GLU A 21 3.04 4.50 -3.70
N ILE A 22 2.00 5.34 -3.66
CA ILE A 22 0.79 5.12 -4.44
C ILE A 22 1.11 5.43 -5.90
N VAL A 23 0.93 4.44 -6.77
CA VAL A 23 1.15 4.57 -8.22
C VAL A 23 -0.14 4.61 -9.01
N ALA A 24 -1.26 4.13 -8.42
CA ALA A 24 -2.54 4.21 -9.09
C ALA A 24 -3.73 4.37 -8.13
N LEU A 25 -4.83 4.92 -8.66
CA LEU A 25 -6.13 5.00 -8.02
C LEU A 25 -7.19 4.38 -8.92
N ILE A 26 -8.21 3.77 -8.30
CA ILE A 26 -9.48 3.40 -8.95
C ILE A 26 -10.56 4.23 -8.26
N VAL A 27 -11.32 5.01 -9.04
CA VAL A 27 -12.26 6.00 -8.52
C VAL A 27 -13.54 6.04 -9.34
N PRO A 28 -14.71 6.29 -8.72
CA PRO A 28 -15.98 6.39 -9.42
C PRO A 28 -16.13 7.75 -10.13
N HIS A 29 -17.06 7.80 -11.10
CA HIS A 29 -17.33 9.01 -11.89
C HIS A 29 -18.80 9.42 -11.99
N ALA A 30 -19.66 8.87 -11.17
CA ALA A 30 -21.03 9.37 -11.02
C ALA A 30 -21.03 10.82 -10.48
N GLY A 31 -22.16 11.49 -10.56
CA GLY A 31 -22.29 12.86 -10.02
C GLY A 31 -21.84 12.95 -8.56
N TYR A 32 -21.23 14.06 -8.18
CA TYR A 32 -20.59 14.24 -6.87
C TYR A 32 -21.49 13.99 -5.67
N VAL A 33 -22.80 14.23 -5.81
CA VAL A 33 -23.77 13.97 -4.75
C VAL A 33 -23.85 12.48 -4.40
N TYR A 34 -23.57 11.61 -5.35
CA TYR A 34 -23.62 10.15 -5.20
C TYR A 34 -22.26 9.54 -4.88
N SER A 35 -21.26 9.86 -5.69
CA SER A 35 -19.95 9.19 -5.63
C SER A 35 -18.81 10.06 -5.09
N GLY A 36 -19.01 11.38 -4.94
CA GLY A 36 -17.93 12.32 -4.58
C GLY A 36 -17.28 12.02 -3.22
N GLN A 37 -18.08 11.60 -2.21
CA GLN A 37 -17.50 11.22 -0.92
C GLN A 37 -16.68 9.94 -1.02
N ILE A 38 -17.08 8.99 -1.87
CA ILE A 38 -16.32 7.74 -2.11
C ILE A 38 -15.02 8.05 -2.86
N ALA A 39 -15.08 8.82 -3.94
CA ALA A 39 -13.88 9.27 -4.67
C ALA A 39 -12.87 9.98 -3.76
N ALA A 40 -13.36 10.81 -2.84
CA ALA A 40 -12.51 11.54 -1.89
C ALA A 40 -11.63 10.63 -1.03
N HIS A 41 -12.06 9.39 -0.72
CA HIS A 41 -11.22 8.46 0.05
C HIS A 41 -9.94 8.10 -0.70
N ALA A 42 -9.97 7.97 -2.01
CA ALA A 42 -8.77 7.74 -2.82
C ALA A 42 -7.90 9.01 -2.94
N TYR A 43 -8.51 10.12 -3.30
CA TYR A 43 -7.78 11.39 -3.49
C TYR A 43 -7.17 11.95 -2.21
N ARG A 44 -7.75 11.63 -1.05
CA ARG A 44 -7.20 12.01 0.25
C ARG A 44 -5.83 11.40 0.50
N GLN A 45 -5.57 10.19 0.00
CA GLN A 45 -4.33 9.45 0.24
C GLN A 45 -3.13 10.07 -0.49
N ILE A 46 -3.38 10.76 -1.61
CA ILE A 46 -2.33 11.39 -2.42
C ILE A 46 -2.18 12.89 -2.15
N ARG A 47 -2.90 13.44 -1.16
CA ARG A 47 -2.88 14.88 -0.91
C ARG A 47 -1.50 15.36 -0.48
N GLY A 48 -0.95 16.30 -1.24
CA GLY A 48 0.41 16.84 -1.02
C GLY A 48 1.53 16.02 -1.63
N SER A 49 1.21 14.87 -2.24
CA SER A 49 2.19 14.10 -3.02
C SER A 49 2.57 14.84 -4.30
N LYS A 50 3.75 14.52 -4.82
CA LYS A 50 4.26 15.14 -6.06
C LYS A 50 4.29 14.08 -7.15
N TYR A 51 3.56 14.32 -8.23
CA TYR A 51 3.61 13.54 -9.46
C TYR A 51 3.88 14.50 -10.62
N GLU A 52 4.80 14.13 -11.52
CA GLU A 52 5.09 14.92 -12.73
C GLU A 52 3.96 14.82 -13.74
N VAL A 53 3.35 13.64 -13.80
CA VAL A 53 2.33 13.28 -14.79
C VAL A 53 1.21 12.49 -14.11
N VAL A 54 -0.03 12.80 -14.48
CA VAL A 54 -1.21 12.00 -14.15
C VAL A 54 -1.76 11.40 -15.43
N VAL A 55 -1.78 10.07 -15.52
CA VAL A 55 -2.42 9.33 -16.61
C VAL A 55 -3.83 8.97 -16.15
N LEU A 56 -4.83 9.64 -16.70
CA LEU A 56 -6.23 9.45 -16.34
C LEU A 56 -6.94 8.67 -17.43
N ILE A 57 -7.44 7.48 -17.10
CA ILE A 57 -8.06 6.54 -18.04
C ILE A 57 -9.52 6.34 -17.68
N GLY A 58 -10.42 6.61 -18.62
CA GLY A 58 -11.86 6.40 -18.47
C GLY A 58 -12.47 5.61 -19.62
N PRO A 59 -13.69 5.11 -19.47
CA PRO A 59 -14.45 4.52 -20.57
C PRO A 59 -15.00 5.59 -21.50
N SER A 60 -15.24 5.23 -22.75
CA SER A 60 -16.07 6.01 -23.66
C SER A 60 -17.52 5.52 -23.59
N HIS A 61 -18.43 6.34 -23.05
CA HIS A 61 -19.85 6.01 -22.96
C HIS A 61 -20.61 6.24 -24.26
N SER A 62 -20.07 7.09 -25.13
CA SER A 62 -20.78 7.52 -26.35
C SER A 62 -20.46 6.66 -27.58
N MET A 63 -19.28 6.03 -27.61
CA MET A 63 -18.82 5.32 -28.81
C MET A 63 -17.86 4.18 -28.45
N GLY A 64 -18.13 2.98 -28.98
CA GLY A 64 -17.17 1.85 -28.92
C GLY A 64 -16.12 1.99 -30.03
N PHE A 65 -14.87 1.73 -29.68
CA PHE A 65 -13.74 1.68 -30.63
C PHE A 65 -12.62 0.81 -30.06
N GLU A 66 -11.75 0.29 -30.92
CA GLU A 66 -10.59 -0.46 -30.49
C GLU A 66 -9.42 0.46 -30.14
N GLY A 67 -8.70 0.14 -29.05
CA GLY A 67 -7.56 0.91 -28.57
C GLY A 67 -7.96 2.02 -27.58
N ALA A 68 -7.12 3.04 -27.54
CA ALA A 68 -7.24 4.19 -26.66
C ALA A 68 -7.21 5.51 -27.44
N SER A 69 -8.08 6.44 -27.08
CA SER A 69 -8.08 7.79 -27.63
C SER A 69 -7.43 8.76 -26.66
N LEU A 70 -6.46 9.51 -27.13
CA LEU A 70 -5.81 10.61 -26.44
C LEU A 70 -6.49 11.93 -26.79
N TYR A 71 -6.49 12.85 -25.83
CA TYR A 71 -7.04 14.20 -26.05
C TYR A 71 -6.04 15.08 -26.81
N ASP A 72 -6.53 15.81 -27.79
CA ASP A 72 -5.72 16.62 -28.73
C ASP A 72 -5.58 18.09 -28.30
N GLY A 73 -6.27 18.53 -27.25
CA GLY A 73 -6.19 19.90 -26.75
C GLY A 73 -4.97 20.18 -25.88
N ASP A 74 -4.77 21.47 -25.56
CA ASP A 74 -3.68 21.91 -24.69
C ASP A 74 -4.05 21.89 -23.20
N TYR A 75 -5.35 22.05 -22.91
CA TYR A 75 -5.89 22.14 -21.54
C TYR A 75 -7.26 21.49 -21.43
N TYR A 76 -7.55 20.92 -20.26
CA TYR A 76 -8.91 20.78 -19.78
C TYR A 76 -9.30 21.99 -18.94
N GLU A 77 -10.50 22.49 -19.07
CA GLU A 77 -11.02 23.61 -18.30
C GLU A 77 -12.04 23.11 -17.27
N THR A 78 -11.87 23.52 -16.03
CA THR A 78 -12.74 23.17 -14.91
C THR A 78 -13.15 24.44 -14.18
N PRO A 79 -14.17 24.41 -13.30
CA PRO A 79 -14.48 25.55 -12.43
C PRO A 79 -13.33 25.97 -11.48
N LEU A 80 -12.28 25.16 -11.35
CA LEU A 80 -11.09 25.43 -10.54
C LEU A 80 -9.90 25.96 -11.36
N GLY A 81 -10.08 26.13 -12.67
CA GLY A 81 -9.02 26.58 -13.57
C GLY A 81 -8.59 25.50 -14.57
N ARG A 82 -7.55 25.80 -15.31
CA ARG A 82 -7.05 24.95 -16.41
C ARG A 82 -6.10 23.88 -15.89
N VAL A 83 -6.23 22.68 -16.46
CA VAL A 83 -5.31 21.54 -16.24
C VAL A 83 -4.55 21.33 -17.54
N ARG A 84 -3.22 21.46 -17.48
CA ARG A 84 -2.34 21.33 -18.64
C ARG A 84 -2.26 19.90 -19.14
N ILE A 85 -2.43 19.71 -20.46
CA ILE A 85 -2.24 18.42 -21.13
C ILE A 85 -0.76 18.21 -21.45
N ASN A 86 -0.29 16.99 -21.26
CA ASN A 86 1.07 16.60 -21.65
C ASN A 86 1.11 16.17 -23.13
N ARG A 87 0.98 17.14 -24.02
CA ARG A 87 0.98 16.86 -25.48
C ARG A 87 2.18 16.06 -25.96
N PRO A 88 3.43 16.37 -25.55
CA PRO A 88 4.59 15.57 -25.96
C PRO A 88 4.43 14.08 -25.65
N TRP A 89 3.80 13.73 -24.52
CA TRP A 89 3.50 12.35 -24.17
C TRP A 89 2.42 11.74 -25.06
N ASN A 90 1.33 12.48 -25.28
CA ASN A 90 0.24 12.03 -26.15
C ASN A 90 0.77 11.71 -27.55
N GLU A 91 1.56 12.60 -28.14
CA GLU A 91 2.17 12.43 -29.44
C GLU A 91 3.17 11.25 -29.47
N ALA A 92 3.96 11.08 -28.41
CA ALA A 92 4.90 9.97 -28.30
C ALA A 92 4.17 8.62 -28.23
N LEU A 93 3.09 8.50 -27.47
CA LEU A 93 2.26 7.29 -27.38
C LEU A 93 1.66 6.92 -28.75
N VAL A 94 1.12 7.89 -29.47
CA VAL A 94 0.56 7.65 -30.83
C VAL A 94 1.64 7.21 -31.82
N ARG A 95 2.85 7.78 -31.73
CA ARG A 95 3.97 7.36 -32.61
C ARG A 95 4.49 5.97 -32.30
N GLN A 96 4.47 5.57 -31.01
CA GLN A 96 5.10 4.33 -30.55
C GLN A 96 4.19 3.11 -30.64
N SER A 97 2.88 3.28 -30.58
CA SER A 97 1.95 2.16 -30.54
C SER A 97 0.64 2.46 -31.27
N LYS A 98 0.25 1.51 -32.13
CA LYS A 98 -1.06 1.55 -32.83
C LYS A 98 -2.27 1.44 -31.90
N ALA A 99 -2.04 1.11 -30.62
CA ALA A 99 -3.09 1.09 -29.62
C ALA A 99 -3.62 2.50 -29.28
N PHE A 100 -2.85 3.56 -29.60
CA PHE A 100 -3.22 4.95 -29.33
C PHE A 100 -3.48 5.72 -30.61
N ARG A 101 -4.48 6.58 -30.55
CA ARG A 101 -4.87 7.50 -31.63
C ARG A 101 -5.52 8.76 -31.08
N PHE A 102 -5.71 9.77 -31.90
CA PHE A 102 -6.53 10.92 -31.61
C PHE A 102 -7.91 10.73 -32.25
N LEU A 103 -8.96 10.69 -31.41
CA LEU A 103 -10.36 10.63 -31.83
C LEU A 103 -11.13 11.73 -31.07
N PRO A 104 -11.06 13.00 -31.51
CA PRO A 104 -11.64 14.14 -30.80
C PRO A 104 -13.12 13.95 -30.46
N GLN A 105 -13.90 13.33 -31.36
CA GLN A 105 -15.33 13.13 -31.22
C GLN A 105 -15.73 12.28 -29.98
N VAL A 106 -14.85 11.40 -29.50
CA VAL A 106 -15.16 10.57 -28.31
C VAL A 106 -15.00 11.35 -26.99
N HIS A 107 -14.26 12.48 -27.04
CA HIS A 107 -14.03 13.35 -25.87
C HIS A 107 -15.11 14.44 -25.71
N GLU A 108 -15.87 14.78 -26.77
CA GLU A 108 -16.76 15.96 -26.79
C GLU A 108 -17.88 15.92 -25.75
N ARG A 109 -18.41 14.75 -25.43
CA ARG A 109 -19.54 14.55 -24.49
C ARG A 109 -19.24 13.54 -23.40
N GLU A 110 -17.96 13.28 -23.15
CA GLU A 110 -17.55 12.29 -22.16
C GLU A 110 -17.25 12.95 -20.82
N HIS A 111 -17.85 12.40 -19.76
CA HIS A 111 -17.76 12.95 -18.40
C HIS A 111 -16.82 12.16 -17.48
N SER A 112 -16.45 10.89 -17.84
CA SER A 112 -15.68 10.00 -16.98
C SER A 112 -14.31 10.55 -16.59
N LEU A 113 -13.74 11.47 -17.40
CA LEU A 113 -12.45 12.11 -17.11
C LEU A 113 -12.62 13.43 -16.36
N GLU A 114 -13.55 14.29 -16.81
CA GLU A 114 -13.66 15.66 -16.28
C GLU A 114 -14.04 15.71 -14.80
N VAL A 115 -14.84 14.75 -14.31
CA VAL A 115 -15.25 14.70 -12.91
C VAL A 115 -14.10 14.40 -11.96
N GLN A 116 -13.01 13.84 -12.45
CA GLN A 116 -11.82 13.54 -11.64
C GLN A 116 -10.93 14.78 -11.44
N LEU A 117 -10.98 15.73 -12.37
CA LEU A 117 -10.04 16.86 -12.41
C LEU A 117 -10.11 17.77 -11.18
N PRO A 118 -11.29 18.16 -10.66
CA PRO A 118 -11.37 18.96 -9.45
C PRO A 118 -10.75 18.30 -8.22
N PHE A 119 -10.87 16.97 -8.08
CA PHE A 119 -10.21 16.24 -7.00
C PHE A 119 -8.68 16.25 -7.17
N LEU A 120 -8.17 16.04 -8.39
CA LEU A 120 -6.74 16.12 -8.69
C LEU A 120 -6.19 17.52 -8.39
N GLN A 121 -6.89 18.58 -8.84
CA GLN A 121 -6.49 19.98 -8.60
C GLN A 121 -6.49 20.34 -7.10
N ARG A 122 -7.31 19.71 -6.27
CA ARG A 122 -7.34 19.94 -4.82
C ARG A 122 -6.38 19.05 -4.03
N SER A 123 -5.91 17.97 -4.63
CA SER A 123 -5.00 17.00 -3.98
C SER A 123 -3.54 17.22 -4.35
N LEU A 124 -3.25 17.66 -5.58
CA LEU A 124 -1.91 17.84 -6.12
C LEU A 124 -1.63 19.34 -6.37
N SER A 125 -0.38 19.76 -6.20
CA SER A 125 0.01 21.17 -6.43
C SER A 125 0.26 21.47 -7.91
N GLU A 126 1.05 20.62 -8.58
CA GLU A 126 1.41 20.74 -9.99
C GLU A 126 1.48 19.38 -10.63
N PHE A 127 0.90 19.23 -11.80
CA PHE A 127 0.97 18.04 -12.63
C PHE A 127 0.60 18.35 -14.08
N SER A 128 1.03 17.51 -15.01
CA SER A 128 0.51 17.51 -16.37
C SER A 128 -0.37 16.27 -16.58
N LEU A 129 -1.41 16.40 -17.41
CA LEU A 129 -2.41 15.37 -17.61
C LEU A 129 -2.20 14.62 -18.94
N VAL A 130 -2.35 13.32 -18.91
CA VAL A 130 -2.48 12.43 -20.08
C VAL A 130 -3.86 11.79 -20.01
N PRO A 131 -4.89 12.41 -20.63
CA PRO A 131 -6.25 11.89 -20.58
C PRO A 131 -6.47 10.88 -21.69
N ILE A 132 -7.01 9.71 -21.32
CA ILE A 132 -7.20 8.56 -22.18
C ILE A 132 -8.64 8.06 -22.07
N LEU A 133 -9.31 7.88 -23.19
CA LEU A 133 -10.58 7.15 -23.28
C LEU A 133 -10.39 5.81 -23.96
N MET A 134 -10.99 4.77 -23.40
CA MET A 134 -11.03 3.43 -23.95
C MET A 134 -12.43 3.08 -24.42
N GLY A 135 -12.55 2.57 -25.65
CA GLY A 135 -13.82 2.18 -26.25
C GLY A 135 -14.08 0.67 -26.22
N SER A 136 -13.15 -0.10 -25.66
CA SER A 136 -13.20 -1.57 -25.64
C SER A 136 -12.67 -2.10 -24.29
N ASN A 137 -13.30 -3.15 -23.78
CA ASN A 137 -12.87 -3.88 -22.59
C ASN A 137 -12.07 -5.14 -22.94
N SER A 138 -11.69 -5.36 -24.22
CA SER A 138 -10.95 -6.57 -24.57
C SER A 138 -9.60 -6.63 -23.89
N LEU A 139 -9.24 -7.81 -23.34
CA LEU A 139 -7.97 -8.01 -22.65
C LEU A 139 -6.76 -7.71 -23.54
N SER A 140 -6.87 -7.98 -24.85
CA SER A 140 -5.81 -7.68 -25.83
C SER A 140 -5.58 -6.18 -25.95
N THR A 141 -6.66 -5.39 -26.02
CA THR A 141 -6.58 -3.92 -26.03
C THR A 141 -5.98 -3.39 -24.72
N CYS A 142 -6.43 -3.89 -23.57
CA CYS A 142 -5.90 -3.49 -22.27
C CYS A 142 -4.38 -3.75 -22.17
N LYS A 143 -3.91 -4.93 -22.63
CA LYS A 143 -2.48 -5.28 -22.65
C LYS A 143 -1.67 -4.36 -23.58
N ALA A 144 -2.20 -4.06 -24.79
CA ALA A 144 -1.53 -3.21 -25.74
C ALA A 144 -1.39 -1.76 -25.24
N VAL A 145 -2.44 -1.22 -24.61
CA VAL A 145 -2.43 0.11 -23.98
C VAL A 145 -1.47 0.13 -22.80
N ALA A 146 -1.54 -0.85 -21.91
CA ALA A 146 -0.65 -0.97 -20.75
C ALA A 146 0.83 -1.03 -21.16
N GLN A 147 1.17 -1.81 -22.16
CA GLN A 147 2.55 -1.90 -22.67
C GLN A 147 3.05 -0.56 -23.22
N GLY A 148 2.21 0.16 -23.95
CA GLY A 148 2.56 1.50 -24.45
C GLY A 148 2.79 2.50 -23.32
N LEU A 149 1.97 2.46 -22.26
CA LEU A 149 2.15 3.28 -21.07
C LEU A 149 3.44 2.93 -20.34
N LEU A 150 3.74 1.65 -20.12
CA LEU A 150 4.96 1.22 -19.43
C LEU A 150 6.23 1.73 -20.13
N ASN A 151 6.25 1.73 -21.46
CA ASN A 151 7.40 2.25 -22.22
C ASN A 151 7.65 3.75 -21.98
N GLN A 152 6.60 4.52 -21.67
CA GLN A 152 6.70 5.97 -21.41
C GLN A 152 6.91 6.30 -19.91
N LEU A 153 6.49 5.43 -19.01
CA LEU A 153 6.51 5.65 -17.55
C LEU A 153 7.89 5.40 -16.93
N SER A 154 8.79 4.70 -17.64
CA SER A 154 10.11 4.33 -17.10
C SER A 154 10.86 5.56 -16.57
N GLY A 155 11.22 5.52 -15.27
CA GLY A 155 11.95 6.59 -14.59
C GLY A 155 11.14 7.87 -14.32
N LYS A 156 9.81 7.82 -14.41
CA LYS A 156 8.93 8.96 -14.16
C LYS A 156 8.07 8.76 -12.93
N LYS A 157 7.95 9.80 -12.12
CA LYS A 157 7.00 9.81 -11.00
C LYS A 157 5.60 10.15 -11.50
N ALA A 158 4.83 9.13 -11.84
CA ALA A 158 3.50 9.27 -12.43
C ALA A 158 2.42 8.63 -11.56
N LEU A 159 1.21 9.18 -11.64
CA LEU A 159 0.01 8.63 -11.05
C LEU A 159 -0.90 8.11 -12.16
N LEU A 160 -1.33 6.86 -12.07
CA LEU A 160 -2.38 6.30 -12.90
C LEU A 160 -3.74 6.48 -12.20
N VAL A 161 -4.78 6.83 -12.94
CA VAL A 161 -6.13 6.92 -12.38
C VAL A 161 -7.08 6.18 -13.31
N ALA A 162 -7.70 5.10 -12.82
CA ALA A 162 -8.80 4.43 -13.50
C ALA A 162 -10.11 5.03 -13.03
N SER A 163 -10.90 5.55 -13.95
CA SER A 163 -12.22 6.11 -13.69
C SER A 163 -13.28 5.08 -14.04
N SER A 164 -14.01 4.57 -13.04
CA SER A 164 -15.05 3.54 -13.23
C SER A 164 -16.04 3.50 -12.09
N ASP A 165 -17.33 3.47 -12.45
CA ASP A 165 -18.35 2.98 -11.54
C ASP A 165 -18.42 1.44 -11.63
N LEU A 166 -19.03 0.78 -10.64
CA LEU A 166 -19.26 -0.67 -10.60
C LEU A 166 -20.59 -1.03 -11.27
N SER A 167 -21.37 -1.94 -10.68
CA SER A 167 -22.65 -2.40 -11.24
C SER A 167 -23.71 -1.29 -11.35
N HIS A 168 -24.64 -1.42 -12.30
CA HIS A 168 -25.65 -0.40 -12.59
C HIS A 168 -27.07 -0.96 -12.53
N TYR A 169 -27.96 -0.21 -11.86
CA TYR A 169 -29.42 -0.37 -11.86
C TYR A 169 -29.93 -1.72 -11.36
N HIS A 170 -29.17 -2.38 -10.49
CA HIS A 170 -29.60 -3.58 -9.78
C HIS A 170 -30.13 -3.24 -8.38
N PRO A 171 -31.02 -4.08 -7.81
CA PRO A 171 -31.31 -4.01 -6.39
C PRO A 171 -30.00 -4.13 -5.56
N SER A 172 -29.88 -3.34 -4.49
CA SER A 172 -28.63 -3.20 -3.72
C SER A 172 -28.00 -4.55 -3.31
N LYS A 173 -28.83 -5.58 -3.03
CA LYS A 173 -28.32 -6.93 -2.69
C LYS A 173 -27.61 -7.59 -3.89
N VAL A 174 -28.13 -7.45 -5.10
CA VAL A 174 -27.54 -8.01 -6.33
C VAL A 174 -26.31 -7.21 -6.70
N ALA A 175 -26.41 -5.87 -6.67
CA ALA A 175 -25.29 -4.97 -6.90
C ALA A 175 -24.09 -5.35 -6.04
N ARG A 176 -24.28 -5.54 -4.73
CA ARG A 176 -23.20 -5.93 -3.80
C ARG A 176 -22.53 -7.26 -4.16
N GLN A 177 -23.23 -8.21 -4.75
CA GLN A 177 -22.65 -9.49 -5.18
C GLN A 177 -21.77 -9.30 -6.42
N LEU A 178 -22.26 -8.56 -7.43
CA LEU A 178 -21.53 -8.24 -8.64
C LEU A 178 -20.28 -7.40 -8.32
N ASP A 179 -20.45 -6.38 -7.47
CA ASP A 179 -19.38 -5.49 -7.02
C ASP A 179 -18.30 -6.25 -6.23
N GLN A 180 -18.71 -7.18 -5.35
CA GLN A 180 -17.76 -8.00 -4.58
C GLN A 180 -16.89 -8.86 -5.51
N SER A 181 -17.50 -9.44 -6.56
CA SER A 181 -16.77 -10.22 -7.57
C SER A 181 -15.74 -9.37 -8.33
N ALA A 182 -16.06 -8.13 -8.66
CA ALA A 182 -15.12 -7.19 -9.27
C ALA A 182 -13.99 -6.82 -8.30
N ILE A 183 -14.32 -6.49 -7.05
CA ILE A 183 -13.37 -6.10 -6.00
C ILE A 183 -12.35 -7.21 -5.75
N GLU A 184 -12.76 -8.47 -5.71
CA GLU A 184 -11.85 -9.61 -5.53
C GLU A 184 -10.81 -9.71 -6.65
N ALA A 185 -11.22 -9.54 -7.91
CA ALA A 185 -10.30 -9.54 -9.06
C ALA A 185 -9.34 -8.33 -9.01
N ILE A 186 -9.85 -7.16 -8.60
CA ILE A 186 -9.04 -5.94 -8.41
C ILE A 186 -8.02 -6.14 -7.29
N GLN A 187 -8.41 -6.66 -6.13
CA GLN A 187 -7.52 -6.94 -5.01
C GLN A 187 -6.43 -7.95 -5.33
N ALA A 188 -6.76 -8.96 -6.16
CA ALA A 188 -5.79 -9.93 -6.66
C ALA A 188 -4.87 -9.36 -7.76
N MET A 189 -5.05 -8.11 -8.19
CA MET A 189 -4.38 -7.50 -9.35
C MET A 189 -4.47 -8.38 -10.61
N ASP A 190 -5.60 -9.08 -10.80
CA ASP A 190 -5.84 -10.01 -11.89
C ASP A 190 -6.79 -9.41 -12.93
N ALA A 191 -6.19 -8.64 -13.85
CA ALA A 191 -6.91 -8.03 -14.97
C ALA A 191 -7.58 -9.07 -15.88
N SER A 192 -6.99 -10.26 -16.02
CA SER A 192 -7.55 -11.33 -16.85
C SER A 192 -8.83 -11.89 -16.23
N SER A 193 -8.79 -12.18 -14.93
CA SER A 193 -9.96 -12.61 -14.16
C SER A 193 -11.06 -11.55 -14.17
N LEU A 194 -10.71 -10.27 -14.02
CA LEU A 194 -11.67 -9.17 -14.07
C LEU A 194 -12.42 -9.16 -15.40
N ILE A 195 -11.72 -9.17 -16.53
CA ILE A 195 -12.33 -9.17 -17.86
C ILE A 195 -13.18 -10.44 -18.10
N SER A 196 -12.66 -11.62 -17.74
CA SER A 196 -13.41 -12.89 -17.90
C SER A 196 -14.69 -12.91 -17.05
N ARG A 197 -14.66 -12.36 -15.83
CA ARG A 197 -15.84 -12.23 -14.97
C ARG A 197 -16.88 -11.25 -15.56
N MET A 198 -16.42 -10.16 -16.19
CA MET A 198 -17.31 -9.23 -16.90
C MET A 198 -17.98 -9.91 -18.12
N GLU A 199 -17.20 -10.63 -18.93
CA GLU A 199 -17.70 -11.38 -20.09
C GLU A 199 -18.72 -12.46 -19.67
N ALA A 200 -18.51 -13.09 -18.51
CA ALA A 200 -19.44 -14.06 -17.94
C ALA A 200 -20.66 -13.43 -17.22
N GLY A 201 -20.75 -12.09 -17.12
CA GLY A 201 -21.81 -11.41 -16.39
C GLY A 201 -21.77 -11.61 -14.87
N SER A 202 -20.65 -12.05 -14.31
CA SER A 202 -20.48 -12.26 -12.86
C SER A 202 -19.93 -11.03 -12.13
N CYS A 203 -19.54 -9.98 -12.84
CA CYS A 203 -19.31 -8.63 -12.35
C CYS A 203 -19.59 -7.60 -13.45
N GLU A 204 -19.79 -6.35 -13.05
CA GLU A 204 -20.05 -5.23 -13.96
C GLU A 204 -19.21 -4.02 -13.56
N LEU A 205 -18.60 -3.38 -14.57
CA LEU A 205 -17.92 -2.08 -14.46
C LEU A 205 -18.06 -1.34 -15.78
N CYS A 206 -18.46 -0.06 -15.75
CA CYS A 206 -18.45 0.75 -16.97
C CYS A 206 -17.02 0.99 -17.48
N GLY A 207 -16.06 1.14 -16.56
CA GLY A 207 -14.64 1.32 -16.84
C GLY A 207 -13.80 0.05 -16.68
N GLY A 208 -14.33 -1.12 -17.03
CA GLY A 208 -13.57 -2.39 -16.88
C GLY A 208 -12.25 -2.42 -17.65
N GLY A 209 -12.23 -1.93 -18.90
CA GLY A 209 -11.00 -1.76 -19.69
C GLY A 209 -9.99 -0.80 -19.05
N PRO A 210 -10.39 0.43 -18.67
CA PRO A 210 -9.58 1.34 -17.86
C PRO A 210 -8.99 0.70 -16.60
N VAL A 211 -9.81 0.02 -15.78
CA VAL A 211 -9.35 -0.65 -14.55
C VAL A 211 -8.35 -1.76 -14.87
N ALA A 212 -8.66 -2.66 -15.83
CA ALA A 212 -7.76 -3.72 -16.25
C ALA A 212 -6.42 -3.17 -16.78
N THR A 213 -6.47 -2.08 -17.55
CA THR A 213 -5.26 -1.42 -18.07
C THR A 213 -4.41 -0.83 -16.94
N VAL A 214 -5.04 -0.18 -15.95
CA VAL A 214 -4.33 0.37 -14.78
C VAL A 214 -3.72 -0.75 -13.95
N LEU A 215 -4.43 -1.86 -13.70
CA LEU A 215 -3.90 -3.03 -12.99
C LEU A 215 -2.67 -3.61 -13.71
N LEU A 216 -2.74 -3.80 -15.04
CA LEU A 216 -1.62 -4.30 -15.84
C LEU A 216 -0.42 -3.36 -15.81
N THR A 217 -0.68 -2.05 -15.94
CA THR A 217 0.38 -1.04 -15.94
C THR A 217 1.03 -0.93 -14.57
N ALA A 218 0.24 -0.83 -13.50
CA ALA A 218 0.75 -0.75 -12.12
C ALA A 218 1.56 -2.00 -11.74
N LYS A 219 1.08 -3.19 -12.10
CA LYS A 219 1.82 -4.45 -11.92
C LYS A 219 3.14 -4.46 -12.70
N GLY A 220 3.14 -3.95 -13.93
CA GLY A 220 4.35 -3.80 -14.74
C GLY A 220 5.34 -2.76 -14.19
N MET A 221 4.87 -1.80 -13.38
CA MET A 221 5.70 -0.88 -12.62
C MET A 221 6.26 -1.50 -11.32
N GLY A 222 5.80 -2.69 -10.94
CA GLY A 222 6.20 -3.38 -9.70
C GLY A 222 5.23 -3.18 -8.53
N ALA A 223 4.02 -2.64 -8.77
CA ALA A 223 3.03 -2.54 -7.72
C ALA A 223 2.49 -3.91 -7.31
N GLU A 224 2.33 -4.13 -6.00
CA GLU A 224 1.95 -5.42 -5.43
C GLU A 224 0.72 -5.35 -4.52
N HIS A 225 0.34 -4.14 -4.08
CA HIS A 225 -0.73 -3.97 -3.10
C HIS A 225 -1.90 -3.16 -3.63
N VAL A 226 -3.12 -3.64 -3.35
CA VAL A 226 -4.37 -2.91 -3.57
C VAL A 226 -5.08 -2.74 -2.23
N THR A 227 -5.26 -1.49 -1.82
CA THR A 227 -6.04 -1.13 -0.64
C THR A 227 -7.42 -0.66 -1.06
N ILE A 228 -8.47 -1.34 -0.60
CA ILE A 228 -9.85 -0.89 -0.76
C ILE A 228 -10.13 0.15 0.32
N LEU A 229 -10.27 1.39 -0.09
CA LEU A 229 -10.44 2.54 0.81
C LEU A 229 -11.90 2.78 1.20
N ARG A 230 -12.80 2.64 0.22
CA ARG A 230 -14.24 2.80 0.43
C ARG A 230 -15.01 2.09 -0.68
N ARG A 231 -16.09 1.43 -0.32
CA ARG A 231 -17.14 0.96 -1.24
C ARG A 231 -18.48 1.47 -0.77
N GLY A 232 -19.42 1.64 -1.69
CA GLY A 232 -20.78 2.04 -1.42
C GLY A 232 -21.64 1.97 -2.66
N ASP A 233 -22.84 2.43 -2.57
CA ASP A 233 -23.75 2.52 -3.71
C ASP A 233 -24.59 3.82 -3.66
N SER A 234 -25.31 4.12 -4.72
CA SER A 234 -26.09 5.37 -4.85
C SER A 234 -27.22 5.51 -3.83
N SER A 235 -27.63 4.43 -3.16
CA SER A 235 -28.63 4.49 -2.10
C SER A 235 -28.17 5.23 -0.85
N GLU A 236 -26.86 5.36 -0.64
CA GLU A 236 -26.32 6.16 0.47
C GLU A 236 -26.75 7.64 0.36
N ALA A 237 -26.94 8.13 -0.86
CA ALA A 237 -27.37 9.52 -1.11
C ALA A 237 -28.86 9.63 -1.45
N SER A 238 -29.43 8.67 -2.19
CA SER A 238 -30.83 8.71 -2.64
C SER A 238 -31.81 8.14 -1.62
N GLY A 239 -31.39 7.22 -0.76
CA GLY A 239 -32.25 6.41 0.10
C GLY A 239 -32.98 5.27 -0.64
N ASP A 240 -32.87 5.18 -1.97
CA ASP A 240 -33.50 4.14 -2.79
C ASP A 240 -32.53 3.00 -3.07
N SER A 241 -32.87 1.80 -2.58
CA SER A 241 -32.10 0.57 -2.76
C SER A 241 -32.63 -0.36 -3.84
N SER A 242 -33.67 0.05 -4.56
CA SER A 242 -34.31 -0.78 -5.58
C SER A 242 -33.53 -0.89 -6.88
N ALA A 243 -32.78 0.18 -7.23
CA ALA A 243 -31.96 0.26 -8.44
C ALA A 243 -30.75 1.17 -8.17
N VAL A 244 -29.62 0.58 -7.79
CA VAL A 244 -28.43 1.33 -7.37
C VAL A 244 -27.30 1.27 -8.41
N VAL A 245 -26.36 2.20 -8.28
CA VAL A 245 -25.05 2.15 -8.94
C VAL A 245 -23.98 1.92 -7.87
N GLY A 246 -23.13 0.92 -8.08
CA GLY A 246 -22.05 0.60 -7.17
C GLY A 246 -20.81 1.48 -7.36
N TYR A 247 -20.09 1.77 -6.29
CA TYR A 247 -18.92 2.64 -6.29
C TYR A 247 -17.75 2.05 -5.51
N LEU A 248 -16.54 2.29 -5.98
CA LEU A 248 -15.29 1.87 -5.36
C LEU A 248 -14.27 3.00 -5.35
N ALA A 249 -13.60 3.18 -4.24
CA ALA A 249 -12.34 3.91 -4.13
C ALA A 249 -11.25 2.94 -3.67
N ALA A 250 -10.20 2.81 -4.46
CA ALA A 250 -9.04 1.98 -4.14
C ALA A 250 -7.74 2.70 -4.48
N ALA A 251 -6.68 2.37 -3.75
CA ALA A 251 -5.31 2.77 -4.05
C ALA A 251 -4.47 1.54 -4.38
N ILE A 252 -3.56 1.70 -5.33
CA ILE A 252 -2.59 0.69 -5.74
C ILE A 252 -1.21 1.27 -5.45
N SER A 253 -0.41 0.53 -4.69
CA SER A 253 0.90 0.97 -4.24
C SER A 253 1.98 -0.04 -4.55
N MET A 254 3.22 0.45 -4.58
CA MET A 254 4.42 -0.38 -4.77
C MET A 254 4.67 -1.34 -3.59
N GLY A 255 3.85 -1.28 -2.56
CA GLY A 255 4.18 -1.88 -1.29
C GLY A 255 5.27 -1.07 -0.56
N TRP A 256 5.40 -1.26 0.72
CA TRP A 256 6.52 -0.68 1.46
C TRP A 256 7.79 -1.40 1.02
N GLY A 257 8.58 -0.75 0.15
CA GLY A 257 9.91 -1.20 -0.25
C GLY A 257 10.03 -1.99 -1.55
N ALA A 258 9.21 -1.71 -2.59
CA ALA A 258 9.59 -2.06 -3.96
C ALA A 258 10.32 -0.87 -4.59
N GLU A 259 11.52 -0.57 -4.12
CA GLU A 259 12.47 0.13 -4.96
C GLU A 259 12.84 -0.80 -6.12
N THR A 260 12.69 -0.25 -7.34
CA THR A 260 13.23 -0.82 -8.59
C THR A 260 14.57 -1.49 -8.32
N SER A 261 14.77 -2.68 -8.88
CA SER A 261 16.04 -3.40 -8.87
C SER A 261 17.19 -2.46 -9.23
N VAL A 262 17.81 -1.85 -8.24
CA VAL A 262 19.06 -1.12 -8.32
C VAL A 262 20.16 -2.03 -7.77
N PRO A 263 21.31 -2.06 -8.43
CA PRO A 263 22.36 -3.02 -8.07
C PRO A 263 22.89 -2.74 -6.65
N ALA A 264 23.32 -3.78 -5.99
CA ALA A 264 23.96 -3.98 -4.68
C ALA A 264 24.63 -2.81 -3.89
N LYS A 265 24.38 -1.55 -4.27
CA LYS A 265 24.90 -0.35 -3.55
C LYS A 265 23.87 0.27 -2.58
N GLU A 266 22.58 -0.10 -2.64
CA GLU A 266 21.51 0.54 -1.84
C GLU A 266 21.12 -0.26 -0.58
N GLU A 267 21.56 -1.50 -0.41
CA GLU A 267 21.50 -2.16 0.90
C GLU A 267 22.31 -1.41 1.97
N GLU A 268 23.35 -0.66 1.56
CA GLU A 268 24.15 0.18 2.47
C GLU A 268 23.45 1.52 2.84
N GLU A 269 22.54 2.06 2.03
CA GLU A 269 21.87 3.35 2.34
C GLU A 269 20.64 3.23 3.26
N ASN A 270 20.02 2.06 3.36
CA ASN A 270 18.86 1.82 4.24
C ASN A 270 19.21 1.21 5.60
N SER A 271 20.40 0.70 5.77
CA SER A 271 20.92 0.27 7.06
C SER A 271 21.03 1.45 8.04
N LEU A 272 20.76 1.18 9.30
CA LEU A 272 21.00 2.16 10.36
C LEU A 272 22.50 2.45 10.44
N THR A 273 22.83 3.74 10.45
CA THR A 273 24.21 4.14 10.70
C THR A 273 24.59 3.83 12.15
N PRO A 274 25.87 3.61 12.47
CA PRO A 274 26.33 3.39 13.85
C PRO A 274 25.90 4.50 14.82
N ARG A 275 25.70 5.73 14.32
CA ARG A 275 25.18 6.85 15.11
C ARG A 275 23.71 6.67 15.46
N GLN A 276 22.89 6.21 14.52
CA GLN A 276 21.46 5.93 14.73
C GLN A 276 21.24 4.73 15.64
N GLU A 277 22.04 3.66 15.49
CA GLU A 277 22.06 2.51 16.40
C GLU A 277 22.38 2.93 17.84
N HIS A 278 23.42 3.74 18.03
CA HIS A 278 23.80 4.28 19.33
C HIS A 278 22.69 5.15 19.93
N GLU A 279 22.04 5.98 19.12
CA GLU A 279 20.93 6.84 19.56
C GLU A 279 19.72 6.01 20.01
N LEU A 280 19.37 4.93 19.30
CA LEU A 280 18.30 4.01 19.69
C LEU A 280 18.62 3.26 20.99
N LEU A 281 19.84 2.76 21.16
CA LEU A 281 20.29 2.13 22.42
C LEU A 281 20.24 3.10 23.59
N ALA A 282 20.71 4.33 23.41
CA ALA A 282 20.63 5.38 24.44
C ALA A 282 19.16 5.74 24.76
N THR A 283 18.28 5.75 23.76
CA THR A 283 16.84 5.99 23.93
C THR A 283 16.20 4.87 24.75
N ALA A 284 16.48 3.60 24.41
CA ALA A 284 15.99 2.43 25.16
C ALA A 284 16.43 2.45 26.62
N ARG A 285 17.71 2.71 26.88
CA ARG A 285 18.29 2.78 28.22
C ARG A 285 17.63 3.89 29.04
N ARG A 286 17.55 5.09 28.51
CA ARG A 286 16.91 6.23 29.16
C ARG A 286 15.42 5.98 29.42
N ALA A 287 14.75 5.28 28.55
CA ALA A 287 13.33 4.94 28.71
C ALA A 287 13.14 4.04 29.94
N ILE A 288 13.95 2.99 30.08
CA ILE A 288 13.89 2.09 31.25
C ILE A 288 14.25 2.87 32.54
N GLU A 289 15.33 3.64 32.53
CA GLU A 289 15.77 4.45 33.69
C GLU A 289 14.66 5.41 34.16
N THR A 290 14.06 6.14 33.22
CA THR A 290 12.99 7.09 33.52
C THR A 290 11.77 6.38 34.07
N TYR A 291 11.40 5.26 33.49
CA TYR A 291 10.24 4.50 33.93
C TYR A 291 10.45 3.89 35.32
N LEU A 292 11.59 3.27 35.58
CA LEU A 292 11.89 2.68 36.87
C LEU A 292 11.98 3.72 38.01
N SER A 293 12.45 4.93 37.70
CA SER A 293 12.61 6.00 38.71
C SER A 293 11.37 6.87 38.89
N GLN A 294 10.60 7.13 37.85
CA GLN A 294 9.52 8.12 37.82
C GLN A 294 8.15 7.57 37.44
N GLN A 295 8.07 6.31 37.00
CA GLN A 295 6.85 5.68 36.46
C GLN A 295 6.27 6.45 35.26
N LYS A 296 7.12 7.12 34.49
CA LYS A 296 6.74 7.91 33.31
C LYS A 296 7.36 7.33 32.05
N VAL A 297 6.58 7.27 30.98
CA VAL A 297 7.05 6.96 29.64
C VAL A 297 7.60 8.24 29.00
N PRO A 298 8.92 8.34 28.74
CA PRO A 298 9.47 9.54 28.14
C PRO A 298 9.05 9.63 26.66
N GLN A 299 8.89 10.86 26.18
CA GLN A 299 8.66 11.11 24.74
C GLN A 299 10.03 11.22 24.06
N PRO A 300 10.39 10.30 23.15
CA PRO A 300 11.68 10.37 22.47
C PRO A 300 11.72 11.54 21.48
N GLN A 301 12.84 12.26 21.47
CA GLN A 301 13.13 13.33 20.52
C GLN A 301 14.47 13.02 19.85
N PRO A 302 14.49 12.19 18.81
CA PRO A 302 15.72 11.82 18.15
C PRO A 302 16.31 12.99 17.37
N ALA A 303 17.64 13.06 17.33
CA ALA A 303 18.36 14.05 16.56
C ALA A 303 18.27 13.75 15.05
N ASP A 304 18.15 12.47 14.69
CA ASP A 304 18.00 12.05 13.30
C ASP A 304 16.50 11.85 12.94
N PRO A 305 15.96 12.62 11.96
CA PRO A 305 14.57 12.49 11.52
C PRO A 305 14.22 11.09 10.99
N ARG A 306 15.18 10.28 10.55
CA ARG A 306 14.93 8.91 10.10
C ARG A 306 14.36 8.03 11.22
N LEU A 307 14.75 8.27 12.46
CA LEU A 307 14.25 7.54 13.63
C LEU A 307 12.78 7.88 13.98
N MET A 308 12.23 8.92 13.36
CA MET A 308 10.80 9.26 13.41
C MET A 308 9.96 8.53 12.36
N ARG A 309 10.60 7.76 11.46
CA ARG A 309 9.85 6.91 10.53
C ARG A 309 9.24 5.73 11.29
N PRO A 310 8.07 5.23 10.87
CA PRO A 310 7.50 4.03 11.44
C PRO A 310 8.48 2.86 11.34
N GLY A 311 8.60 2.09 12.44
CA GLY A 311 9.51 0.96 12.47
C GLY A 311 9.07 -0.10 13.47
N ALA A 312 9.25 -1.37 13.08
CA ALA A 312 9.05 -2.53 13.94
C ALA A 312 10.37 -2.89 14.61
N ALA A 313 10.36 -3.19 15.91
CA ALA A 313 11.57 -3.54 16.62
C ALA A 313 11.28 -4.44 17.82
N PHE A 314 12.28 -5.24 18.20
CA PHE A 314 12.34 -5.95 19.47
C PHE A 314 13.44 -5.35 20.33
N VAL A 315 13.19 -5.27 21.63
CA VAL A 315 14.21 -4.94 22.62
C VAL A 315 14.40 -6.14 23.53
N THR A 316 15.63 -6.63 23.57
CA THR A 316 16.05 -7.78 24.39
C THR A 316 16.95 -7.30 25.51
N LEU A 317 16.68 -7.74 26.71
CA LEU A 317 17.48 -7.53 27.91
C LEU A 317 18.16 -8.81 28.28
N THR A 318 19.47 -8.77 28.53
CA THR A 318 20.25 -9.91 29.03
C THR A 318 21.00 -9.52 30.30
N GLN A 319 21.14 -10.46 31.24
CA GLN A 319 21.91 -10.31 32.45
C GLN A 319 22.83 -11.53 32.66
N GLY A 320 24.12 -11.32 32.80
CA GLY A 320 25.06 -12.43 32.87
C GLY A 320 25.14 -13.33 31.64
N GLY A 321 24.65 -12.88 30.49
CA GLY A 321 24.54 -13.65 29.26
C GLY A 321 23.19 -14.38 29.07
N GLU A 322 22.34 -14.41 30.10
CA GLU A 322 21.05 -15.05 30.09
C GLU A 322 19.94 -14.04 29.74
N LEU A 323 18.86 -14.54 29.08
CA LEU A 323 17.70 -13.72 28.76
C LEU A 323 17.03 -13.20 30.04
N ARG A 324 16.76 -11.87 30.12
CA ARG A 324 16.10 -11.22 31.25
C ARG A 324 14.76 -10.57 30.87
N GLY A 325 14.50 -10.34 29.58
CA GLY A 325 13.27 -9.82 29.01
C GLY A 325 13.40 -9.60 27.53
N CYS A 326 12.30 -9.77 26.78
CA CYS A 326 12.28 -9.51 25.33
C CYS A 326 10.85 -9.22 24.88
N ILE A 327 10.58 -8.00 24.44
CA ILE A 327 9.30 -7.57 23.89
C ILE A 327 9.54 -6.78 22.61
N GLY A 328 8.62 -6.90 21.66
CA GLY A 328 8.70 -6.17 20.41
C GLY A 328 7.35 -6.01 19.73
N TYR A 329 7.30 -5.08 18.79
CA TYR A 329 6.20 -4.88 17.86
C TYR A 329 6.60 -5.41 16.47
N ILE A 330 5.73 -6.21 15.89
CA ILE A 330 5.91 -6.83 14.58
C ILE A 330 5.50 -5.85 13.46
N GLU A 331 4.54 -4.99 13.78
CA GLU A 331 3.97 -4.02 12.85
C GLU A 331 4.58 -2.63 13.10
N ALA A 332 4.99 -1.95 12.03
CA ALA A 332 5.59 -0.61 12.09
C ALA A 332 4.51 0.47 12.22
N VAL A 333 3.79 0.51 13.34
CA VAL A 333 2.67 1.44 13.60
C VAL A 333 3.11 2.76 14.21
N HIS A 334 4.23 2.77 14.94
CA HIS A 334 4.77 3.95 15.62
C HIS A 334 6.14 4.34 15.07
N PRO A 335 6.57 5.61 15.25
CA PRO A 335 7.96 5.99 14.99
C PRO A 335 8.94 5.02 15.64
N LEU A 336 10.03 4.65 14.96
CA LEU A 336 10.97 3.65 15.44
C LEU A 336 11.51 3.97 16.84
N CYS A 337 11.86 5.24 17.11
CA CYS A 337 12.30 5.67 18.44
C CYS A 337 11.20 5.50 19.51
N GLN A 338 9.94 5.67 19.18
CA GLN A 338 8.82 5.42 20.08
C GLN A 338 8.61 3.91 20.28
N THR A 339 8.63 3.11 19.21
CA THR A 339 8.59 1.64 19.27
C THR A 339 9.67 1.12 20.22
N VAL A 340 10.90 1.58 20.05
CA VAL A 340 12.05 1.19 20.90
C VAL A 340 11.81 1.60 22.36
N THR A 341 11.31 2.81 22.60
CA THR A 341 10.98 3.30 23.96
C THR A 341 9.97 2.40 24.66
N GLU A 342 8.86 2.10 24.00
CA GLU A 342 7.78 1.28 24.55
C GLU A 342 8.21 -0.17 24.75
N CYS A 343 8.89 -0.76 23.77
CA CYS A 343 9.40 -2.13 23.85
C CYS A 343 10.48 -2.29 24.94
N ALA A 344 11.35 -1.30 25.12
CA ALA A 344 12.36 -1.31 26.18
C ALA A 344 11.72 -1.34 27.57
N ILE A 345 10.73 -0.49 27.81
CA ILE A 345 9.98 -0.47 29.08
C ILE A 345 9.25 -1.80 29.25
N ALA A 346 8.52 -2.26 28.23
CA ALA A 346 7.76 -3.49 28.31
C ALA A 346 8.67 -4.72 28.55
N ALA A 347 9.82 -4.81 27.92
CA ALA A 347 10.82 -5.86 28.15
C ALA A 347 11.34 -5.84 29.60
N ALA A 348 11.46 -4.67 30.19
CA ALA A 348 11.94 -4.52 31.58
C ALA A 348 10.87 -4.89 32.63
N VAL A 349 9.59 -4.57 32.40
CA VAL A 349 8.59 -4.64 33.48
C VAL A 349 7.31 -5.40 33.13
N SER A 350 7.10 -5.77 31.86
CA SER A 350 5.86 -6.39 31.38
C SER A 350 6.03 -7.73 30.68
N ASP A 351 7.24 -8.26 30.58
CA ASP A 351 7.47 -9.61 30.05
C ASP A 351 7.01 -10.65 31.08
N PRO A 352 5.97 -11.45 30.78
CA PRO A 352 5.35 -12.36 31.75
C PRO A 352 6.26 -13.52 32.18
N ARG A 353 7.38 -13.72 31.48
CA ARG A 353 8.36 -14.79 31.79
C ARG A 353 9.29 -14.41 32.96
N PHE A 354 9.38 -13.12 33.30
CA PHE A 354 10.34 -12.60 34.25
C PHE A 354 9.68 -11.64 35.24
N PRO A 355 10.19 -11.54 36.47
CA PRO A 355 9.74 -10.49 37.40
C PRO A 355 10.16 -9.12 36.88
N PRO A 356 9.41 -8.05 37.18
CA PRO A 356 9.76 -6.68 36.80
C PRO A 356 11.19 -6.31 37.26
N LEU A 357 11.93 -5.68 36.33
CA LEU A 357 13.32 -5.25 36.59
C LEU A 357 13.34 -4.17 37.68
N ARG A 358 14.28 -4.29 38.60
CA ARG A 358 14.51 -3.29 39.65
C ARG A 358 15.63 -2.33 39.23
N ALA A 359 15.58 -1.08 39.71
CA ALA A 359 16.52 -0.04 39.30
C ALA A 359 17.98 -0.40 39.52
N PHE A 360 18.34 -1.16 40.57
CA PHE A 360 19.70 -1.57 40.83
C PHE A 360 20.23 -2.63 39.84
N GLU A 361 19.35 -3.45 39.25
CA GLU A 361 19.70 -4.49 38.26
C GLU A 361 20.08 -3.87 36.91
N LEU A 362 19.60 -2.66 36.60
CA LEU A 362 19.76 -2.04 35.28
C LEU A 362 21.27 -1.86 34.87
N LYS A 363 22.16 -1.70 35.85
CA LYS A 363 23.61 -1.59 35.60
C LYS A 363 24.25 -2.89 35.09
N GLU A 364 23.62 -4.04 35.38
CA GLU A 364 24.09 -5.37 35.00
C GLU A 364 23.41 -5.89 33.72
N VAL A 365 22.35 -5.21 33.30
CA VAL A 365 21.57 -5.58 32.11
C VAL A 365 22.21 -4.97 30.86
N LYS A 366 22.36 -5.77 29.81
CA LYS A 366 22.73 -5.34 28.46
C LYS A 366 21.48 -5.26 27.60
N LEU A 367 21.45 -4.27 26.72
CA LEU A 367 20.41 -4.05 25.74
C LEU A 367 20.86 -4.50 24.35
N GLN A 368 19.98 -5.18 23.66
CA GLN A 368 20.09 -5.48 22.25
C GLN A 368 18.78 -5.05 21.56
N ILE A 369 18.89 -4.42 20.41
CA ILE A 369 17.76 -4.01 19.58
C ILE A 369 17.83 -4.77 18.27
N SER A 370 16.68 -5.32 17.85
CA SER A 370 16.48 -5.92 16.52
C SER A 370 15.45 -5.08 15.79
N VAL A 371 15.86 -4.30 14.80
CA VAL A 371 14.98 -3.52 13.94
C VAL A 371 14.60 -4.38 12.75
N LEU A 372 13.29 -4.57 12.53
CA LEU A 372 12.79 -5.47 11.51
C LEU A 372 12.58 -4.73 10.18
N SER A 373 12.92 -5.40 9.09
CA SER A 373 12.44 -5.00 7.77
C SER A 373 10.93 -5.24 7.67
N PRO A 374 10.24 -4.59 6.72
CA PRO A 374 8.84 -4.91 6.44
C PRO A 374 8.61 -6.39 6.20
N LEU A 375 7.45 -6.90 6.65
CA LEU A 375 7.03 -8.28 6.41
C LEU A 375 6.70 -8.49 4.93
N ARG A 376 7.25 -9.55 4.32
CA ARG A 376 6.96 -9.94 2.93
C ARG A 376 6.33 -11.33 2.92
N GLU A 377 5.09 -11.41 2.44
CA GLU A 377 4.40 -12.71 2.25
C GLU A 377 5.10 -13.51 1.15
N ILE A 378 5.28 -14.81 1.38
CA ILE A 378 5.85 -15.74 0.42
C ILE A 378 4.87 -16.86 0.12
N GLN A 379 4.88 -17.32 -1.12
CA GLN A 379 4.09 -18.48 -1.57
C GLN A 379 4.93 -19.75 -1.63
N ASP A 380 6.25 -19.61 -1.78
CA ASP A 380 7.20 -20.71 -1.84
C ASP A 380 8.20 -20.64 -0.69
N VAL A 381 8.16 -21.65 0.17
CA VAL A 381 9.10 -21.78 1.30
C VAL A 381 10.57 -21.93 0.86
N SER A 382 10.82 -22.18 -0.44
CA SER A 382 12.19 -22.19 -0.99
C SER A 382 12.89 -20.85 -0.84
N GLU A 383 12.14 -19.74 -0.85
CA GLU A 383 12.64 -18.37 -0.70
C GLU A 383 13.28 -18.08 0.66
N ILE A 384 12.91 -18.84 1.70
CA ILE A 384 13.45 -18.67 3.06
C ILE A 384 14.94 -19.01 3.08
N LYS A 385 15.77 -18.06 3.52
CA LYS A 385 17.19 -18.25 3.78
C LYS A 385 17.43 -18.24 5.29
N VAL A 386 17.67 -19.42 5.87
CA VAL A 386 18.00 -19.56 7.30
C VAL A 386 19.23 -18.73 7.65
N GLY A 387 19.14 -17.98 8.75
CA GLY A 387 20.19 -17.05 9.20
C GLY A 387 20.07 -15.63 8.67
N ARG A 388 19.34 -15.42 7.55
CA ARG A 388 19.01 -14.09 7.04
C ARG A 388 17.57 -13.72 7.37
N ASP A 389 16.63 -14.63 7.13
CA ASP A 389 15.21 -14.36 7.21
C ASP A 389 14.65 -14.84 8.56
N GLY A 390 13.89 -13.96 9.22
CA GLY A 390 12.91 -14.34 10.23
C GLY A 390 11.62 -14.80 9.56
N ILE A 391 10.80 -15.54 10.29
CA ILE A 391 9.53 -16.09 9.79
C ILE A 391 8.39 -15.63 10.69
N LEU A 392 7.31 -15.14 10.10
CA LEU A 392 5.99 -14.99 10.72
C LEU A 392 5.03 -15.95 10.05
N ILE A 393 4.32 -16.74 10.84
CA ILE A 393 3.23 -17.63 10.37
C ILE A 393 1.92 -17.14 10.95
N GLU A 394 0.90 -17.02 10.10
CA GLU A 394 -0.45 -16.63 10.47
C GLU A 394 -1.48 -17.61 9.93
N LYS A 395 -2.40 -18.07 10.79
CA LYS A 395 -3.54 -18.93 10.41
C LYS A 395 -4.67 -18.79 11.40
N GLY A 396 -5.90 -18.50 10.92
CA GLY A 396 -7.10 -18.47 11.76
C GLY A 396 -7.03 -17.46 12.92
N GLY A 397 -6.31 -16.34 12.73
CA GLY A 397 -6.12 -15.31 13.75
C GLY A 397 -4.97 -15.58 14.73
N GLN A 398 -4.34 -16.77 14.66
CA GLN A 398 -3.13 -17.07 15.43
C GLN A 398 -1.90 -16.66 14.66
N LYS A 399 -0.94 -16.00 15.35
CA LYS A 399 0.31 -15.51 14.78
C LYS A 399 1.51 -15.97 15.64
N GLY A 400 2.57 -16.38 14.99
CA GLY A 400 3.85 -16.69 15.66
C GLY A 400 5.02 -16.20 14.83
N LEU A 401 5.99 -15.57 15.48
CA LEU A 401 7.18 -15.03 14.85
C LEU A 401 8.43 -15.57 15.50
N LEU A 402 9.43 -15.89 14.69
CA LEU A 402 10.80 -16.21 15.11
C LEU A 402 11.78 -15.33 14.32
N LEU A 403 12.70 -14.70 15.05
CA LEU A 403 13.76 -13.85 14.48
C LEU A 403 14.80 -14.69 13.74
N PRO A 404 15.56 -14.13 12.78
CA PRO A 404 16.55 -14.85 11.98
C PRO A 404 17.59 -15.59 12.81
N GLN A 405 18.09 -14.96 13.89
CA GLN A 405 19.15 -15.50 14.74
C GLN A 405 18.72 -16.77 15.50
N VAL A 406 17.43 -16.93 15.81
CA VAL A 406 16.94 -18.10 16.55
C VAL A 406 17.28 -19.39 15.82
N ALA A 407 17.07 -19.43 14.51
CA ALA A 407 17.36 -20.64 13.73
C ALA A 407 18.85 -20.97 13.68
N THR A 408 19.74 -19.96 13.69
CA THR A 408 21.18 -20.14 13.71
C THR A 408 21.70 -20.54 15.10
N GLU A 409 21.17 -19.96 16.16
CA GLU A 409 21.52 -20.29 17.56
C GLU A 409 21.20 -21.76 17.90
N TYR A 410 20.06 -22.26 17.39
CA TYR A 410 19.62 -23.64 17.63
C TYR A 410 20.02 -24.61 16.51
N HIS A 411 20.80 -24.17 15.50
CA HIS A 411 21.22 -24.97 14.35
C HIS A 411 20.06 -25.66 13.61
N TRP A 412 18.93 -24.94 13.47
CA TRP A 412 17.74 -25.47 12.79
C TRP A 412 17.90 -25.39 11.28
N ASP A 413 17.41 -26.42 10.62
CA ASP A 413 17.14 -26.36 9.18
C ASP A 413 15.85 -25.60 8.90
N LYS A 414 15.61 -25.28 7.65
CA LYS A 414 14.42 -24.55 7.19
C LYS A 414 13.11 -25.21 7.65
N LYS A 415 13.02 -26.52 7.58
CA LYS A 415 11.82 -27.27 7.97
C LYS A 415 11.56 -27.13 9.47
N THR A 416 12.58 -27.36 10.29
CA THR A 416 12.49 -27.19 11.74
C THR A 416 12.13 -25.76 12.12
N PHE A 417 12.69 -24.76 11.43
CA PHE A 417 12.40 -23.37 11.66
C PHE A 417 10.91 -23.05 11.41
N LEU A 418 10.31 -23.56 10.32
CA LEU A 418 8.88 -23.44 10.03
C LEU A 418 8.01 -24.16 11.09
N GLU A 419 8.39 -25.39 11.48
CA GLU A 419 7.67 -26.16 12.50
C GLU A 419 7.69 -25.45 13.87
N GLN A 420 8.81 -24.88 14.28
CA GLN A 420 8.95 -24.13 15.52
C GLN A 420 8.19 -22.80 15.49
N THR A 421 8.13 -22.16 14.33
CA THR A 421 7.32 -20.93 14.15
C THR A 421 5.82 -21.26 14.26
N CYS A 422 5.37 -22.39 13.69
CA CYS A 422 4.00 -22.87 13.89
C CYS A 422 3.70 -23.15 15.37
N TYR A 423 4.62 -23.82 16.07
CA TYR A 423 4.48 -24.09 17.50
C TYR A 423 4.35 -22.80 18.32
N LYS A 424 5.19 -21.78 18.00
CA LYS A 424 5.12 -20.47 18.65
C LYS A 424 3.81 -19.71 18.36
N ALA A 425 3.17 -20.00 17.23
CA ALA A 425 1.85 -19.49 16.89
C ALA A 425 0.69 -20.22 17.58
N GLY A 426 0.99 -21.29 18.34
CA GLY A 426 -0.04 -22.17 18.90
C GLY A 426 -0.71 -23.06 17.85
N LEU A 427 -0.04 -23.28 16.72
CA LEU A 427 -0.52 -24.05 15.57
C LEU A 427 0.12 -25.46 15.54
N PRO A 428 -0.52 -26.46 14.89
CA PRO A 428 0.12 -27.71 14.56
C PRO A 428 1.41 -27.50 13.76
N LYS A 429 2.43 -28.36 13.98
CA LYS A 429 3.75 -28.22 13.35
C LYS A 429 3.76 -28.21 11.82
N ASP A 430 2.73 -28.75 11.19
CA ASP A 430 2.54 -28.84 9.75
C ASP A 430 1.56 -27.79 9.19
N ALA A 431 1.10 -26.85 10.02
CA ALA A 431 0.13 -25.82 9.64
C ALA A 431 0.61 -24.95 8.47
N TRP A 432 1.93 -24.75 8.35
CA TRP A 432 2.56 -24.03 7.25
C TRP A 432 2.35 -24.67 5.87
N ARG A 433 2.00 -25.97 5.81
CA ARG A 433 1.65 -26.71 4.58
C ARG A 433 0.16 -26.66 4.24
N GLN A 434 -0.66 -26.17 5.15
CA GLN A 434 -2.11 -26.31 5.12
C GLN A 434 -2.81 -24.94 5.08
N GLY A 435 -2.37 -24.04 4.19
CA GLY A 435 -3.02 -22.73 3.98
C GLY A 435 -2.75 -21.71 5.07
N ALA A 436 -1.64 -21.81 5.80
CA ALA A 436 -1.14 -20.71 6.62
C ALA A 436 -0.46 -19.67 5.72
N LYS A 437 -0.61 -18.40 6.06
CA LYS A 437 0.19 -17.34 5.46
C LYS A 437 1.58 -17.33 6.09
N ILE A 438 2.60 -17.23 5.26
CA ILE A 438 4.00 -17.21 5.68
C ILE A 438 4.61 -15.90 5.22
N PHE A 439 5.19 -15.16 6.16
CA PHE A 439 5.91 -13.92 5.88
C PHE A 439 7.36 -14.08 6.28
N ILE A 440 8.26 -13.46 5.52
CA ILE A 440 9.68 -13.35 5.86
C ILE A 440 10.06 -11.89 6.06
N PHE A 441 11.10 -11.66 6.85
CA PHE A 441 11.68 -10.36 7.13
C PHE A 441 13.15 -10.52 7.52
N SER A 442 13.96 -9.49 7.32
CA SER A 442 15.32 -9.39 7.88
C SER A 442 15.30 -8.60 9.20
N ALA A 443 16.38 -8.69 9.96
CA ALA A 443 16.55 -7.91 11.17
C ALA A 443 17.96 -7.33 11.23
N GLU A 444 18.07 -6.02 11.48
CA GLU A 444 19.32 -5.37 11.87
C GLU A 444 19.47 -5.46 13.39
N ILE A 445 20.54 -6.09 13.84
CA ILE A 445 20.74 -6.41 15.26
C ILE A 445 21.99 -5.70 15.75
N PHE A 446 21.81 -4.91 16.80
CA PHE A 446 22.92 -4.19 17.45
C PHE A 446 22.74 -4.15 18.96
N ASP A 447 23.85 -4.08 19.68
CA ASP A 447 23.90 -4.14 21.12
C ASP A 447 24.79 -3.05 21.73
N GLU A 448 24.70 -2.87 23.04
CA GLU A 448 25.60 -2.01 23.78
C GLU A 448 26.98 -2.65 23.83
N LYS A 449 27.93 -2.09 23.05
CA LYS A 449 29.34 -2.45 23.15
C LYS A 449 29.89 -1.90 24.48
N ARG A 450 30.69 -2.72 25.16
CA ARG A 450 31.42 -2.28 26.37
C ARG A 450 32.47 -1.26 26.04
#